data_12fa80b0f5c12d77f5ffa5e91d2c5a30
#
_entry.id   12fa80b0f5c12d77f5ffa5e91d2c5a30
#
_cell.length_a   1.000
_cell.length_b   1.000
_cell.length_c   1.000
_cell.angle_alpha   90.00
_cell.angle_beta   90.00
_cell.angle_gamma   90.00
#
_symmetry.space_group_name_H-M   'P 1'
#
loop_
_entity.id
_entity.type
_entity.pdbx_description
1 polymer ?
#
loop_
_entity_poly.entity_id
_entity_poly.type
_entity_poly.pdbx_seq_one_letter_code
_entity_poly.pdbx_strand_id
1 'polypeptide(L)'
;KGNPDTVKLDPLIKYDLMVYTVPPVRLDSIQITPGMHNQIGVSAPLGALELKLPGRKKSEKVLCIVRKSGEMQTLNVQEFNTNQRYIDGKYDLEILTLPRMMQYGVTIDQRQTTTVAIPPPGNLSLQLPTNGFGAIFSVNKDALVWVTDLNTESTRQSFSLQPGRFQIIYRAKNAQNTYYSRSEAFTITSG
;
A
#
# COMPACT_ATOMS: atom_id res chain seq x y z
N LYS A 1 -19.47 -22.35 -7.91
CA LYS A 1 -19.31 -23.68 -8.55
C LYS A 1 -19.83 -23.53 -9.95
N GLY A 2 -18.98 -23.09 -10.89
CA GLY A 2 -19.30 -23.21 -12.30
C GLY A 2 -19.21 -24.69 -12.67
N ASN A 3 -20.25 -25.21 -13.22
CA ASN A 3 -20.15 -26.40 -14.07
C ASN A 3 -19.06 -26.09 -15.09
N PRO A 4 -18.18 -27.01 -15.48
CA PRO A 4 -17.28 -26.79 -16.60
C PRO A 4 -18.14 -26.63 -17.84
N ASP A 5 -18.50 -25.39 -18.14
CA ASP A 5 -19.35 -25.08 -19.27
C ASP A 5 -18.55 -25.37 -20.52
N THR A 6 -19.05 -26.33 -21.30
CA THR A 6 -18.50 -26.62 -22.60
C THR A 6 -18.88 -25.47 -23.52
N VAL A 7 -17.92 -24.70 -23.97
CA VAL A 7 -18.13 -23.61 -24.92
C VAL A 7 -17.83 -24.15 -26.33
N LYS A 8 -18.75 -23.92 -27.26
CA LYS A 8 -18.51 -24.20 -28.67
C LYS A 8 -17.68 -23.09 -29.28
N LEU A 9 -16.50 -23.44 -29.78
CA LEU A 9 -15.54 -22.48 -30.35
C LEU A 9 -15.30 -22.84 -31.83
N ASP A 10 -15.04 -21.82 -32.65
CA ASP A 10 -14.68 -22.00 -34.06
C ASP A 10 -13.20 -22.44 -34.14
N PRO A 11 -12.89 -23.62 -34.72
CA PRO A 11 -11.52 -24.11 -34.82
C PRO A 11 -10.62 -23.32 -35.78
N LEU A 12 -11.18 -22.43 -36.60
CA LEU A 12 -10.45 -21.61 -37.57
C LEU A 12 -9.86 -20.33 -36.91
N ILE A 13 -10.28 -20.02 -35.70
CA ILE A 13 -9.87 -18.83 -34.97
C ILE A 13 -8.92 -19.19 -33.83
N LYS A 14 -7.92 -18.33 -33.57
CA LYS A 14 -7.09 -18.41 -32.36
C LYS A 14 -7.74 -17.63 -31.24
N TYR A 15 -7.67 -18.17 -30.05
CA TYR A 15 -8.27 -17.59 -28.85
C TYR A 15 -7.23 -17.16 -27.84
N ASP A 16 -7.52 -16.11 -27.10
CA ASP A 16 -6.78 -15.73 -25.91
C ASP A 16 -7.65 -16.03 -24.70
N LEU A 17 -7.06 -16.64 -23.67
CA LEU A 17 -7.69 -16.91 -22.39
C LEU A 17 -7.07 -16.02 -21.32
N MET A 18 -7.92 -15.35 -20.55
CA MET A 18 -7.49 -14.59 -19.39
C MET A 18 -8.15 -15.12 -18.12
N VAL A 19 -7.33 -15.48 -17.15
CA VAL A 19 -7.76 -15.79 -15.78
C VAL A 19 -7.60 -14.54 -14.93
N TYR A 20 -8.72 -14.04 -14.40
CA TYR A 20 -8.74 -12.82 -13.59
C TYR A 20 -8.23 -13.08 -12.16
N THR A 21 -6.93 -13.26 -12.05
CA THR A 21 -6.17 -13.30 -10.81
C THR A 21 -5.44 -11.97 -10.60
N VAL A 22 -4.67 -11.83 -9.52
CA VAL A 22 -3.79 -10.67 -9.29
C VAL A 22 -2.35 -11.19 -9.16
N PRO A 23 -1.46 -10.89 -10.11
CA PRO A 23 -1.75 -10.37 -11.45
C PRO A 23 -2.57 -11.34 -12.30
N PRO A 24 -3.23 -10.88 -13.38
CA PRO A 24 -3.97 -11.77 -14.30
C PRO A 24 -3.01 -12.72 -15.03
N VAL A 25 -3.47 -13.96 -15.24
CA VAL A 25 -2.74 -14.95 -16.04
C VAL A 25 -3.37 -15.01 -17.42
N ARG A 26 -2.54 -14.85 -18.47
CA ARG A 26 -2.97 -14.87 -19.86
C ARG A 26 -2.30 -16.02 -20.63
N LEU A 27 -3.08 -16.69 -21.45
CA LEU A 27 -2.62 -17.61 -22.47
C LEU A 27 -3.05 -17.10 -23.84
N ASP A 28 -2.08 -16.85 -24.69
CA ASP A 28 -2.33 -16.29 -26.02
C ASP A 28 -2.29 -17.38 -27.11
N SER A 29 -2.99 -17.13 -28.19
CA SER A 29 -2.94 -17.94 -29.44
C SER A 29 -3.31 -19.41 -29.25
N ILE A 30 -4.30 -19.69 -28.41
CA ILE A 30 -4.83 -21.04 -28.21
C ILE A 30 -5.51 -21.49 -29.50
N GLN A 31 -5.09 -22.63 -30.05
CA GLN A 31 -5.68 -23.24 -31.21
C GLN A 31 -6.57 -24.43 -30.82
N ILE A 32 -7.76 -24.47 -31.36
CA ILE A 32 -8.74 -25.51 -31.10
C ILE A 32 -8.65 -26.61 -32.19
N THR A 33 -8.53 -27.86 -31.77
CA THR A 33 -8.56 -29.01 -32.70
C THR A 33 -10.01 -29.33 -33.07
N PRO A 34 -10.35 -29.31 -34.39
CA PRO A 34 -11.72 -29.56 -34.83
C PRO A 34 -12.21 -30.97 -34.47
N GLY A 35 -13.50 -31.08 -34.15
CA GLY A 35 -14.15 -32.36 -33.92
C GLY A 35 -13.74 -33.11 -32.65
N MET A 36 -12.92 -32.49 -31.80
CA MET A 36 -12.42 -33.08 -30.56
C MET A 36 -12.83 -32.23 -29.33
N HIS A 37 -12.87 -32.88 -28.17
CA HIS A 37 -12.96 -32.19 -26.90
C HIS A 37 -11.58 -31.65 -26.54
N ASN A 38 -11.44 -30.30 -26.51
CA ASN A 38 -10.20 -29.63 -26.17
C ASN A 38 -10.19 -29.28 -24.68
N GLN A 39 -9.16 -29.67 -23.98
CA GLN A 39 -8.94 -29.32 -22.56
C GLN A 39 -7.74 -28.40 -22.43
N ILE A 40 -7.94 -27.21 -21.85
CA ILE A 40 -6.90 -26.21 -21.67
C ILE A 40 -6.66 -26.07 -20.17
N GLY A 41 -5.45 -26.45 -19.73
CA GLY A 41 -5.00 -26.29 -18.35
C GLY A 41 -4.28 -24.95 -18.18
N VAL A 42 -4.68 -24.16 -17.19
CA VAL A 42 -3.99 -22.92 -16.81
C VAL A 42 -3.46 -23.05 -15.40
N SER A 43 -2.15 -22.86 -15.23
CA SER A 43 -1.54 -22.80 -13.89
C SER A 43 -1.72 -21.40 -13.33
N ALA A 44 -2.47 -21.29 -12.24
CA ALA A 44 -2.68 -20.05 -11.50
C ALA A 44 -2.57 -20.33 -9.98
N PRO A 45 -1.36 -20.63 -9.48
CA PRO A 45 -1.15 -20.92 -8.06
C PRO A 45 -1.43 -19.66 -7.23
N LEU A 46 -2.34 -19.76 -6.26
CA LEU A 46 -2.79 -18.64 -5.44
C LEU A 46 -2.40 -18.85 -3.98
N GLY A 47 -1.81 -17.81 -3.39
CA GLY A 47 -1.71 -17.60 -1.96
C GLY A 47 -2.58 -16.42 -1.51
N ALA A 48 -2.50 -16.09 -0.24
CA ALA A 48 -3.24 -14.97 0.35
C ALA A 48 -2.30 -13.98 1.04
N LEU A 49 -2.56 -12.69 0.90
CA LEU A 49 -1.93 -11.61 1.67
C LEU A 49 -2.96 -11.03 2.63
N GLU A 50 -2.69 -11.14 3.92
CA GLU A 50 -3.47 -10.55 4.98
C GLU A 50 -2.72 -9.34 5.55
N LEU A 51 -3.33 -8.16 5.49
CA LEU A 51 -2.78 -6.93 6.06
C LEU A 51 -3.46 -6.64 7.39
N LYS A 52 -2.68 -6.50 8.48
CA LYS A 52 -3.20 -6.28 9.84
C LYS A 52 -2.74 -4.96 10.45
N LEU A 53 -3.71 -4.18 10.91
CA LEU A 53 -3.50 -3.00 11.73
C LEU A 53 -4.37 -3.12 12.99
N PRO A 54 -3.81 -3.57 14.12
CA PRO A 54 -4.55 -3.72 15.37
C PRO A 54 -4.94 -2.35 15.95
N GLY A 55 -6.03 -2.32 16.74
CA GLY A 55 -6.42 -1.16 17.54
C GLY A 55 -7.08 0.00 16.79
N ARG A 56 -7.25 -0.08 15.45
CA ARG A 56 -7.82 1.02 14.67
C ARG A 56 -9.34 0.98 14.58
N LYS A 57 -9.98 2.15 14.65
CA LYS A 57 -11.41 2.29 14.39
C LYS A 57 -11.73 2.00 12.92
N LYS A 58 -12.84 1.33 12.67
CA LYS A 58 -13.28 0.88 11.33
C LYS A 58 -13.44 2.01 10.29
N SER A 59 -13.48 3.26 10.75
CA SER A 59 -13.68 4.46 9.91
C SER A 59 -12.40 4.99 9.24
N GLU A 60 -11.23 4.57 9.68
CA GLU A 60 -9.95 5.06 9.14
C GLU A 60 -9.33 4.01 8.22
N LYS A 61 -9.35 4.27 6.92
CA LYS A 61 -8.82 3.36 5.91
C LYS A 61 -7.32 3.58 5.73
N VAL A 62 -6.51 2.56 5.94
CA VAL A 62 -5.11 2.53 5.52
C VAL A 62 -5.02 1.66 4.28
N LEU A 63 -4.40 2.20 3.25
CA LEU A 63 -4.22 1.53 1.98
C LEU A 63 -2.77 1.08 1.82
N CYS A 64 -2.61 0.00 1.09
CA CYS A 64 -1.33 -0.55 0.70
C CYS A 64 -1.31 -0.74 -0.82
N ILE A 65 -0.35 -0.14 -1.48
CA ILE A 65 -0.08 -0.38 -2.89
C ILE A 65 0.76 -1.64 -2.99
N VAL A 66 0.27 -2.61 -3.74
CA VAL A 66 0.96 -3.89 -3.97
C VAL A 66 1.51 -3.89 -5.38
N ARG A 67 2.82 -4.17 -5.50
CA ARG A 67 3.55 -4.31 -6.76
C ARG A 67 4.25 -5.65 -6.80
N LYS A 68 4.55 -6.16 -7.99
CA LYS A 68 5.47 -7.27 -8.12
C LYS A 68 6.89 -6.81 -7.76
N SER A 69 7.66 -7.65 -7.08
CA SER A 69 8.97 -7.25 -6.57
C SER A 69 9.89 -6.78 -7.68
N GLY A 70 10.45 -5.57 -7.51
CA GLY A 70 11.29 -4.88 -8.48
C GLY A 70 10.55 -4.17 -9.61
N GLU A 71 9.21 -4.19 -9.64
CA GLU A 71 8.40 -3.48 -10.64
C GLU A 71 7.75 -2.24 -10.04
N MET A 72 7.61 -1.18 -10.87
CA MET A 72 6.93 0.06 -10.45
C MET A 72 5.43 0.04 -10.70
N GLN A 73 4.95 -0.91 -11.52
CA GLN A 73 3.53 -1.01 -11.86
C GLN A 73 2.70 -1.45 -10.66
N THR A 74 1.67 -0.70 -10.34
CA THR A 74 0.70 -1.07 -9.31
C THR A 74 -0.16 -2.21 -9.82
N LEU A 75 -0.15 -3.33 -9.10
CA LEU A 75 -1.02 -4.49 -9.37
C LEU A 75 -2.37 -4.34 -8.67
N ASN A 76 -2.35 -3.90 -7.43
CA ASN A 76 -3.54 -3.77 -6.61
C ASN A 76 -3.33 -2.71 -5.52
N VAL A 77 -4.44 -2.17 -5.01
CA VAL A 77 -4.49 -1.35 -3.81
C VAL A 77 -5.35 -2.08 -2.79
N GLN A 78 -4.71 -2.62 -1.76
CA GLN A 78 -5.39 -3.41 -0.72
C GLN A 78 -5.59 -2.57 0.55
N GLU A 79 -6.77 -2.66 1.13
CA GLU A 79 -7.07 -2.03 2.42
C GLU A 79 -6.54 -2.89 3.57
N PHE A 80 -6.03 -2.26 4.64
CA PHE A 80 -5.67 -2.97 5.88
C PHE A 80 -6.88 -3.60 6.55
N ASN A 81 -6.66 -4.66 7.29
CA ASN A 81 -7.66 -5.55 7.90
C ASN A 81 -8.51 -6.28 6.85
N THR A 82 -7.93 -6.54 5.68
CA THR A 82 -8.50 -7.38 4.62
C THR A 82 -7.54 -8.49 4.21
N ASN A 83 -8.10 -9.50 3.58
CA ASN A 83 -7.36 -10.63 3.00
C ASN A 83 -7.66 -10.68 1.49
N GLN A 84 -6.60 -10.71 0.68
CA GLN A 84 -6.69 -10.72 -0.78
C GLN A 84 -5.83 -11.84 -1.37
N ARG A 85 -6.31 -12.48 -2.44
CA ARG A 85 -5.56 -13.53 -3.13
C ARG A 85 -4.68 -12.95 -4.23
N TYR A 86 -3.46 -13.49 -4.32
CA TYR A 86 -2.45 -13.15 -5.33
C TYR A 86 -1.87 -14.43 -5.91
N ILE A 87 -1.35 -14.36 -7.13
CA ILE A 87 -0.48 -15.41 -7.67
C ILE A 87 0.74 -15.56 -6.74
N ASP A 88 1.24 -16.76 -6.55
CA ASP A 88 2.44 -16.97 -5.77
C ASP A 88 3.62 -16.17 -6.33
N GLY A 89 4.50 -15.70 -5.45
CA GLY A 89 5.63 -14.86 -5.85
C GLY A 89 6.07 -13.87 -4.80
N LYS A 90 6.95 -12.95 -5.22
CA LYS A 90 7.45 -11.87 -4.36
C LYS A 90 6.83 -10.53 -4.74
N TYR A 91 6.47 -9.78 -3.72
CA TYR A 91 5.76 -8.50 -3.85
C TYR A 91 6.42 -7.42 -3.00
N ASP A 92 6.34 -6.19 -3.49
CA ASP A 92 6.75 -5.00 -2.77
C ASP A 92 5.49 -4.23 -2.34
N LEU A 93 5.46 -3.86 -1.07
CA LEU A 93 4.33 -3.21 -0.44
C LEU A 93 4.68 -1.77 -0.07
N GLU A 94 3.93 -0.81 -0.58
CA GLU A 94 3.99 0.59 -0.16
C GLU A 94 2.75 0.91 0.68
N ILE A 95 2.95 1.08 1.99
CA ILE A 95 1.89 1.31 2.96
C ILE A 95 1.71 2.82 3.12
N LEU A 96 0.51 3.30 2.83
CA LEU A 96 0.19 4.73 2.80
C LEU A 96 -0.12 5.28 4.20
N THR A 97 0.88 5.17 5.07
CA THR A 97 0.90 5.79 6.41
C THR A 97 1.70 7.09 6.40
N LEU A 98 1.77 7.78 7.52
CA LEU A 98 2.66 8.90 7.75
C LEU A 98 3.70 8.54 8.83
N PRO A 99 5.01 8.46 8.49
CA PRO A 99 5.56 8.42 7.14
C PRO A 99 5.13 7.15 6.37
N ARG A 100 5.27 7.16 5.05
CA ARG A 100 5.05 5.96 4.22
C ARG A 100 6.04 4.86 4.61
N MET A 101 5.55 3.63 4.64
CA MET A 101 6.36 2.46 4.95
C MET A 101 6.51 1.59 3.71
N MET A 102 7.73 1.10 3.48
CA MET A 102 8.04 0.16 2.40
C MET A 102 8.41 -1.19 2.98
N GLN A 103 7.83 -2.26 2.46
CA GLN A 103 8.25 -3.64 2.70
C GLN A 103 8.54 -4.31 1.38
N TYR A 104 9.80 -4.70 1.19
CA TYR A 104 10.26 -5.31 -0.05
C TYR A 104 10.34 -6.82 0.06
N GLY A 105 10.08 -7.51 -1.05
CA GLY A 105 10.28 -8.94 -1.17
C GLY A 105 9.36 -9.80 -0.31
N VAL A 106 8.16 -9.34 -0.01
CA VAL A 106 7.15 -10.13 0.72
C VAL A 106 6.76 -11.33 -0.13
N THR A 107 7.02 -12.53 0.37
CA THR A 107 6.72 -13.77 -0.35
C THR A 107 5.29 -14.22 -0.04
N ILE A 108 4.54 -14.50 -1.09
CA ILE A 108 3.20 -15.12 -1.01
C ILE A 108 3.32 -16.51 -1.63
N ASP A 109 3.13 -17.55 -0.82
CA ASP A 109 3.24 -18.94 -1.25
C ASP A 109 1.86 -19.54 -1.54
N GLN A 110 1.82 -20.45 -2.51
CA GLN A 110 0.61 -21.16 -2.88
C GLN A 110 -0.07 -21.82 -1.66
N ARG A 111 -1.38 -21.64 -1.55
CA ARG A 111 -2.25 -22.18 -0.48
C ARG A 111 -1.87 -21.73 0.94
N GLN A 112 -1.01 -20.73 1.09
CA GLN A 112 -0.63 -20.16 2.37
C GLN A 112 -1.17 -18.73 2.49
N THR A 113 -1.25 -18.25 3.75
CA THR A 113 -1.57 -16.86 4.06
C THR A 113 -0.34 -16.19 4.64
N THR A 114 0.19 -15.21 3.92
CA THR A 114 1.25 -14.34 4.40
C THR A 114 0.60 -13.16 5.12
N THR A 115 0.92 -12.96 6.40
CA THR A 115 0.39 -11.86 7.20
C THR A 115 1.44 -10.77 7.34
N VAL A 116 1.07 -9.54 6.99
CA VAL A 116 1.87 -8.33 7.22
C VAL A 116 1.14 -7.45 8.22
N ALA A 117 1.76 -7.21 9.36
CA ALA A 117 1.23 -6.37 10.42
C ALA A 117 2.08 -5.12 10.60
N ILE A 118 1.42 -3.97 10.82
CA ILE A 118 2.08 -2.72 11.18
C ILE A 118 1.61 -2.26 12.56
N PRO A 119 2.44 -1.52 13.31
CA PRO A 119 2.03 -0.99 14.60
C PRO A 119 0.90 0.04 14.43
N PRO A 120 0.00 0.18 15.42
CA PRO A 120 -0.96 1.26 15.42
C PRO A 120 -0.26 2.61 15.51
N PRO A 121 -0.73 3.61 14.74
CA PRO A 121 -0.18 4.95 14.80
C PRO A 121 -0.54 5.63 16.12
N GLY A 122 0.29 6.57 16.55
CA GLY A 122 -0.04 7.51 17.61
C GLY A 122 -0.58 8.83 17.04
N ASN A 123 -1.22 9.63 17.89
CA ASN A 123 -1.81 10.91 17.52
C ASN A 123 -0.93 12.07 17.98
N LEU A 124 -0.58 12.95 17.05
CA LEU A 124 0.03 14.24 17.32
C LEU A 124 -1.08 15.30 17.29
N SER A 125 -1.28 16.01 18.40
CA SER A 125 -2.09 17.24 18.45
C SER A 125 -1.15 18.44 18.51
N LEU A 126 -1.21 19.29 17.51
CA LEU A 126 -0.36 20.46 17.35
C LEU A 126 -1.17 21.74 17.58
N GLN A 127 -0.65 22.62 18.46
CA GLN A 127 -1.16 23.96 18.66
C GLN A 127 -0.06 24.96 18.33
N LEU A 128 -0.22 25.71 17.24
CA LEU A 128 0.72 26.73 16.80
C LEU A 128 0.32 28.10 17.38
N PRO A 129 1.27 28.99 17.68
CA PRO A 129 0.96 30.33 18.21
C PRO A 129 0.26 31.21 17.18
N THR A 130 0.57 31.05 15.89
CA THR A 130 -0.04 31.78 14.76
C THR A 130 -0.07 30.87 13.53
N ASN A 131 -0.76 31.32 12.49
CA ASN A 131 -0.67 30.70 11.17
C ASN A 131 0.75 30.83 10.61
N GLY A 132 1.22 29.83 9.89
CA GLY A 132 2.59 29.83 9.40
C GLY A 132 2.90 28.70 8.44
N PHE A 133 4.16 28.62 8.05
CA PHE A 133 4.72 27.61 7.18
C PHE A 133 5.51 26.60 8.01
N GLY A 134 5.45 25.35 7.66
CA GLY A 134 6.23 24.32 8.34
C GLY A 134 5.96 22.93 7.80
N ALA A 135 6.75 21.99 8.30
CA ALA A 135 6.62 20.59 7.96
C ALA A 135 7.04 19.70 9.13
N ILE A 136 6.55 18.47 9.09
CA ILE A 136 6.96 17.39 9.99
C ILE A 136 7.97 16.53 9.24
N PHE A 137 9.07 16.22 9.89
CA PHE A 137 10.14 15.35 9.40
C PHE A 137 10.28 14.15 10.32
N SER A 138 10.54 12.98 9.78
CA SER A 138 11.01 11.84 10.54
C SER A 138 12.52 11.93 10.70
N VAL A 139 13.02 11.56 11.88
CA VAL A 139 14.46 11.53 12.20
C VAL A 139 14.96 10.11 11.98
N ASN A 140 15.70 9.90 10.90
CA ASN A 140 16.28 8.61 10.57
C ASN A 140 17.81 8.69 10.69
N LYS A 141 18.36 8.11 11.76
CA LYS A 141 19.75 8.33 12.19
C LYS A 141 19.98 9.83 12.40
N ASP A 142 20.74 10.50 11.55
CA ASP A 142 21.03 11.94 11.62
C ASP A 142 20.38 12.73 10.46
N ALA A 143 19.54 12.07 9.67
CA ALA A 143 18.87 12.68 8.51
C ALA A 143 17.40 13.01 8.83
N LEU A 144 16.97 14.20 8.40
CA LEU A 144 15.59 14.62 8.41
C LEU A 144 14.95 14.21 7.06
N VAL A 145 13.93 13.37 7.14
CA VAL A 145 13.15 12.96 5.97
C VAL A 145 11.77 13.59 6.08
N TRP A 146 11.39 14.36 5.06
CA TRP A 146 10.09 15.01 5.00
C TRP A 146 8.94 13.98 5.08
N VAL A 147 7.92 14.30 5.86
CA VAL A 147 6.73 13.46 6.07
C VAL A 147 5.47 14.15 5.56
N THR A 148 5.21 15.37 6.00
CA THR A 148 4.04 16.15 5.60
C THR A 148 4.22 17.62 5.92
N ASP A 149 3.57 18.48 5.13
CA ASP A 149 3.50 19.90 5.41
C ASP A 149 2.42 20.22 6.45
N LEU A 150 2.60 21.33 7.14
CA LEU A 150 1.57 21.90 8.00
C LEU A 150 0.56 22.68 7.16
N ASN A 151 -0.69 22.66 7.59
CA ASN A 151 -1.71 23.54 7.02
C ASN A 151 -1.39 24.99 7.42
N THR A 152 -1.16 25.85 6.43
CA THR A 152 -0.77 27.26 6.62
C THR A 152 -1.86 28.14 7.20
N GLU A 153 -3.12 27.71 7.12
CA GLU A 153 -4.30 28.49 7.52
C GLU A 153 -4.90 28.01 8.86
N SER A 154 -4.27 27.03 9.53
CA SER A 154 -4.77 26.48 10.79
C SER A 154 -3.70 26.46 11.86
N THR A 155 -4.03 26.98 13.03
CA THR A 155 -3.18 26.92 14.22
C THR A 155 -3.37 25.63 15.02
N ARG A 156 -4.48 24.89 14.79
CA ARG A 156 -4.74 23.59 15.42
C ARG A 156 -4.78 22.52 14.37
N GLN A 157 -3.90 21.53 14.50
CA GLN A 157 -3.77 20.44 13.55
C GLN A 157 -3.56 19.13 14.30
N SER A 158 -4.02 18.04 13.73
CA SER A 158 -3.76 16.71 14.27
C SER A 158 -3.33 15.77 13.15
N PHE A 159 -2.36 14.91 13.48
CA PHE A 159 -1.76 13.96 12.57
C PHE A 159 -1.72 12.58 13.22
N SER A 160 -2.05 11.57 12.45
CA SER A 160 -1.88 10.16 12.82
C SER A 160 -0.53 9.70 12.26
N LEU A 161 0.47 9.52 13.12
CA LEU A 161 1.85 9.23 12.73
C LEU A 161 2.25 7.83 13.21
N GLN A 162 3.03 7.11 12.38
CA GLN A 162 3.64 5.87 12.81
C GLN A 162 4.61 6.12 13.99
N PRO A 163 4.81 5.13 14.88
CA PRO A 163 5.78 5.28 15.97
C PRO A 163 7.18 5.62 15.47
N GLY A 164 7.82 6.56 16.12
CA GLY A 164 9.17 7.01 15.73
C GLY A 164 9.56 8.35 16.31
N ARG A 165 10.77 8.81 15.96
CA ARG A 165 11.28 10.13 16.30
C ARG A 165 11.02 11.11 15.16
N PHE A 166 10.54 12.28 15.51
CA PHE A 166 10.16 13.32 14.57
C PHE A 166 10.72 14.67 14.99
N GLN A 167 10.78 15.56 14.03
CA GLN A 167 11.07 16.97 14.23
C GLN A 167 10.07 17.79 13.44
N ILE A 168 9.48 18.78 14.09
CA ILE A 168 8.68 19.81 13.43
C ILE A 168 9.56 21.03 13.19
N ILE A 169 9.44 21.62 12.02
CA ILE A 169 10.05 22.91 11.69
C ILE A 169 8.91 23.84 11.29
N TYR A 170 8.84 25.00 11.94
CA TYR A 170 7.75 25.94 11.79
C TYR A 170 8.28 27.38 11.74
N ARG A 171 7.65 28.23 10.92
CA ARG A 171 7.87 29.67 10.85
C ARG A 171 6.54 30.40 10.72
N ALA A 172 6.32 31.41 11.57
CA ALA A 172 5.13 32.25 11.52
C ALA A 172 5.00 32.95 10.16
N LYS A 173 3.76 33.12 9.65
CA LYS A 173 3.49 33.71 8.34
C LYS A 173 3.98 35.16 8.23
N ASN A 174 3.98 35.90 9.35
CA ASN A 174 4.44 37.28 9.46
C ASN A 174 5.94 37.43 9.76
N ALA A 175 6.68 36.33 9.91
CA ALA A 175 8.12 36.39 10.15
C ALA A 175 8.86 36.88 8.90
N GLN A 176 9.63 37.95 9.05
CA GLN A 176 10.33 38.63 7.94
C GLN A 176 11.54 37.84 7.42
N ASN A 177 12.04 36.85 8.18
CA ASN A 177 13.26 36.14 7.86
C ASN A 177 13.16 34.66 8.26
N THR A 178 13.86 33.77 7.53
CA THR A 178 14.01 32.35 7.84
C THR A 178 14.71 32.08 9.17
N TYR A 179 15.51 33.03 9.67
CA TYR A 179 16.15 33.00 11.01
C TYR A 179 15.13 32.80 12.15
N TYR A 180 13.87 33.20 11.95
CA TYR A 180 12.80 33.03 12.96
C TYR A 180 12.10 31.66 12.85
N SER A 181 12.67 30.72 12.11
CA SER A 181 12.17 29.33 12.13
C SER A 181 12.49 28.68 13.48
N ARG A 182 11.51 27.97 14.00
CA ARG A 182 11.65 27.16 15.23
C ARG A 182 11.57 25.70 14.87
N SER A 183 12.30 24.89 15.61
CA SER A 183 12.23 23.44 15.47
C SER A 183 12.06 22.79 16.84
N GLU A 184 11.29 21.72 16.89
CA GLU A 184 11.05 20.94 18.10
C GLU A 184 11.07 19.45 17.76
N ALA A 185 11.80 18.67 18.54
CA ALA A 185 11.86 17.23 18.41
C ALA A 185 10.84 16.56 19.33
N PHE A 186 10.19 15.50 18.85
CA PHE A 186 9.22 14.73 19.63
C PHE A 186 9.24 13.26 19.22
N THR A 187 8.63 12.42 20.05
CA THR A 187 8.51 10.98 19.80
C THR A 187 7.04 10.58 19.78
N ILE A 188 6.67 9.80 18.79
CA ILE A 188 5.36 9.15 18.71
C ILE A 188 5.51 7.71 19.17
N THR A 189 4.67 7.27 20.07
CA THR A 189 4.52 5.90 20.54
C THR A 189 3.26 5.29 19.93
N SER A 190 3.23 3.95 19.82
CA SER A 190 1.98 3.22 19.50
C SER A 190 0.94 3.52 20.56
N GLY A 191 -0.21 3.99 20.15
CA GLY A 191 -1.23 4.38 21.11
C GLY A 191 -2.59 3.84 20.82
#